data_1150cb51583aeb8935588fd08751d833
#
_entry.id   1150cb51583aeb8935588fd08751d833
#
_cell.length_a   1.000
_cell.length_b   1.000
_cell.length_c   1.000
_cell.angle_alpha   90.00
_cell.angle_beta   90.00
_cell.angle_gamma   90.00
#
_symmetry.space_group_name_H-M   'P 1'
#
loop_
_entity.id
_entity.type
_entity.pdbx_description
1 polymer ?
#
loop_
_entity_poly.entity_id
_entity_poly.type
_entity_poly.pdbx_seq_one_letter_code
_entity_poly.pdbx_strand_id
1 'polypeptide(L)'
;LAVEFTNSDHIKDHLSCVIDDNPVKWNKQLCGVPIVGGRQDIATAVKKYKISKIIFAIPNCTAKSRKEILDICATTGCEVQMLPGIFQMVNGDVSVSKLRKVDPQDLLGREPIKVNLDEIVGYISGKVVLVTGGGGSIGSELCRQIAHAKPKQLIILDIYENNAYDIQMELRRTHPELNLEVIIGSVRDAVRLNHVMETYRPELVFHAAAHKHVPLMEESPNEAIKNNVIGTYKLAKAAAEYGVKRFVQISTDKAVNPTNIMGASKRLCEMVIQMMNRESKTEFVAVRFGNVLGSNGSVIPLFKKQIEAGGPVTVTHPDIIRYFMTIPEAVSLVLQAGYYAKGGEIFILDMGEPVKIDTMARNMIRLSGYEPDVDIKIEYTGLRPGEKLYEELLMKEEGMQETANKLIHIGKPIEMDDALLEQQLKRLDEASREESEDIKDIVAEIVPTYKRECKV
;
A
#
# COMPACT_ATOMS: atom_id res chain seq x y z
N LEU A 1 -3.24 5.79 -32.46
CA LEU A 1 -3.11 7.17 -31.95
C LEU A 1 -2.68 8.14 -33.05
N ALA A 2 -1.51 7.98 -33.70
CA ALA A 2 -1.05 8.94 -34.73
C ALA A 2 -2.08 9.14 -35.84
N VAL A 3 -2.67 8.05 -36.35
CA VAL A 3 -3.77 8.09 -37.35
C VAL A 3 -4.99 8.84 -36.81
N GLU A 4 -5.35 8.63 -35.56
CA GLU A 4 -6.50 9.26 -34.93
C GLU A 4 -6.29 10.78 -34.75
N PHE A 5 -5.08 11.20 -34.31
CA PHE A 5 -4.71 12.61 -34.25
C PHE A 5 -4.68 13.29 -35.60
N THR A 6 -4.35 12.56 -36.67
CA THR A 6 -4.24 13.13 -38.05
C THR A 6 -5.60 13.20 -38.73
N ASN A 7 -6.52 12.26 -38.45
CA ASN A 7 -7.76 12.09 -39.21
C ASN A 7 -9.04 12.49 -38.46
N SER A 8 -8.97 12.90 -37.19
CA SER A 8 -10.16 13.22 -36.40
C SER A 8 -10.36 14.73 -36.24
N ASP A 9 -11.45 15.24 -36.82
CA ASP A 9 -11.86 16.66 -36.69
C ASP A 9 -12.30 17.03 -35.25
N HIS A 10 -12.48 16.04 -34.37
CA HIS A 10 -12.91 16.25 -32.98
C HIS A 10 -11.73 16.44 -32.00
N ILE A 11 -10.49 16.18 -32.43
CA ILE A 11 -9.28 16.34 -31.61
C ILE A 11 -8.69 17.71 -31.90
N LYS A 12 -8.70 18.59 -30.91
CA LYS A 12 -8.16 19.96 -31.02
C LYS A 12 -6.62 20.00 -30.98
N ASP A 13 -5.98 18.97 -30.43
CA ASP A 13 -4.54 18.87 -30.30
C ASP A 13 -3.91 18.44 -31.65
N HIS A 14 -2.83 19.08 -32.05
CA HIS A 14 -2.10 18.77 -33.28
C HIS A 14 -0.81 18.00 -32.98
N LEU A 15 -0.61 16.86 -33.65
CA LEU A 15 0.60 16.05 -33.49
C LEU A 15 1.74 16.67 -34.31
N SER A 16 2.71 17.30 -33.65
CA SER A 16 3.78 18.08 -34.29
C SER A 16 5.04 17.26 -34.58
N CYS A 17 5.39 16.30 -33.74
CA CYS A 17 6.54 15.40 -33.94
C CYS A 17 6.39 14.12 -33.15
N VAL A 18 7.22 13.13 -33.49
CA VAL A 18 7.33 11.84 -32.81
C VAL A 18 8.76 11.63 -32.33
N ILE A 19 8.92 11.08 -31.13
CA ILE A 19 10.20 10.62 -30.58
C ILE A 19 10.16 9.08 -30.53
N ASP A 20 11.24 8.45 -31.04
CA ASP A 20 11.39 6.99 -31.01
C ASP A 20 12.87 6.63 -30.78
N ASP A 21 13.18 5.78 -29.81
CA ASP A 21 14.56 5.41 -29.47
C ASP A 21 15.25 4.55 -30.55
N ASN A 22 14.51 4.04 -31.54
CA ASN A 22 15.07 3.28 -32.63
C ASN A 22 15.66 4.22 -33.72
N PRO A 23 17.00 4.31 -33.84
CA PRO A 23 17.64 5.24 -34.80
C PRO A 23 17.26 5.00 -36.28
N VAL A 24 16.85 3.77 -36.62
CA VAL A 24 16.41 3.40 -37.97
C VAL A 24 15.16 4.16 -38.41
N LYS A 25 14.38 4.65 -37.46
CA LYS A 25 13.15 5.41 -37.69
C LYS A 25 13.38 6.92 -37.78
N TRP A 26 14.55 7.43 -37.37
CA TRP A 26 14.83 8.87 -37.36
C TRP A 26 14.82 9.46 -38.77
N ASN A 27 14.40 10.70 -38.86
CA ASN A 27 14.21 11.43 -40.13
C ASN A 27 13.18 10.80 -41.09
N LYS A 28 12.38 9.83 -40.61
CA LYS A 28 11.22 9.31 -41.34
C LYS A 28 9.94 9.98 -40.83
N GLN A 29 8.82 9.64 -41.44
CA GLN A 29 7.51 10.15 -41.05
C GLN A 29 6.60 9.00 -40.61
N LEU A 30 5.76 9.25 -39.59
CA LEU A 30 4.67 8.40 -39.14
C LEU A 30 3.35 9.16 -39.42
N CYS A 31 2.54 8.69 -40.38
CA CYS A 31 1.30 9.39 -40.77
C CYS A 31 1.49 10.86 -41.13
N GLY A 32 2.61 11.20 -41.85
CA GLY A 32 2.94 12.56 -42.21
C GLY A 32 3.67 13.38 -41.13
N VAL A 33 3.83 12.83 -39.92
CA VAL A 33 4.48 13.50 -38.78
C VAL A 33 5.95 13.07 -38.67
N PRO A 34 6.91 14.01 -38.54
CA PRO A 34 8.33 13.67 -38.52
C PRO A 34 8.74 12.96 -37.21
N ILE A 35 9.60 11.94 -37.34
CA ILE A 35 10.32 11.31 -36.23
C ILE A 35 11.66 12.00 -36.05
N VAL A 36 11.81 12.78 -34.97
CA VAL A 36 12.88 13.79 -34.86
C VAL A 36 14.08 13.36 -34.03
N GLY A 37 14.02 12.21 -33.35
CA GLY A 37 15.12 11.70 -32.53
C GLY A 37 14.67 10.70 -31.48
N GLY A 38 15.57 10.39 -30.53
CA GLY A 38 15.34 9.51 -29.39
C GLY A 38 14.96 10.26 -28.10
N ARG A 39 14.88 9.55 -26.96
CA ARG A 39 14.49 10.13 -25.65
C ARG A 39 15.36 11.32 -25.22
N GLN A 40 16.64 11.34 -25.57
CA GLN A 40 17.57 12.44 -25.28
C GLN A 40 17.21 13.74 -26.01
N ASP A 41 16.42 13.66 -27.09
CA ASP A 41 16.03 14.80 -27.91
C ASP A 41 14.70 15.44 -27.49
N ILE A 42 14.00 14.86 -26.48
CA ILE A 42 12.67 15.31 -25.99
C ILE A 42 12.71 16.82 -25.68
N ALA A 43 13.64 17.27 -24.83
CA ALA A 43 13.71 18.66 -24.40
C ALA A 43 13.99 19.62 -25.59
N THR A 44 14.81 19.21 -26.56
CA THR A 44 15.11 19.95 -27.78
C THR A 44 13.90 20.03 -28.71
N ALA A 45 13.20 18.92 -28.88
CA ALA A 45 11.97 18.84 -29.67
C ALA A 45 10.86 19.71 -29.09
N VAL A 46 10.68 19.70 -27.78
CA VAL A 46 9.69 20.54 -27.08
C VAL A 46 9.93 22.02 -27.41
N LYS A 47 11.15 22.50 -27.30
CA LYS A 47 11.49 23.89 -27.60
C LYS A 47 11.33 24.21 -29.08
N LYS A 48 11.84 23.35 -29.99
CA LYS A 48 11.82 23.55 -31.44
C LYS A 48 10.40 23.59 -32.00
N TYR A 49 9.54 22.69 -31.56
CA TYR A 49 8.18 22.56 -32.09
C TYR A 49 7.13 23.24 -31.19
N LYS A 50 7.56 23.95 -30.13
CA LYS A 50 6.66 24.64 -29.16
C LYS A 50 5.59 23.72 -28.59
N ILE A 51 6.01 22.55 -28.12
CA ILE A 51 5.10 21.51 -27.58
C ILE A 51 4.57 21.95 -26.24
N SER A 52 3.27 21.81 -26.02
CA SER A 52 2.59 22.02 -24.73
C SER A 52 2.21 20.70 -24.04
N LYS A 53 2.07 19.61 -24.81
CA LYS A 53 1.63 18.31 -24.30
C LYS A 53 2.49 17.19 -24.87
N ILE A 54 2.89 16.25 -24.00
CA ILE A 54 3.62 15.02 -24.37
C ILE A 54 2.72 13.83 -24.12
N ILE A 55 2.63 12.92 -25.10
CA ILE A 55 1.90 11.66 -24.98
C ILE A 55 2.90 10.51 -24.96
N PHE A 56 2.98 9.83 -23.80
CA PHE A 56 3.76 8.61 -23.66
C PHE A 56 2.97 7.41 -24.22
N ALA A 57 3.38 6.92 -25.38
CA ALA A 57 2.67 5.90 -26.15
C ALA A 57 3.45 4.59 -26.33
N ILE A 58 4.20 4.14 -25.30
CA ILE A 58 5.00 2.91 -25.32
C ILE A 58 4.39 1.89 -24.34
N PRO A 59 3.40 1.07 -24.76
CA PRO A 59 2.64 0.22 -23.85
C PRO A 59 3.46 -0.91 -23.21
N ASN A 60 4.50 -1.41 -23.88
CA ASN A 60 5.38 -2.50 -23.40
C ASN A 60 6.75 -2.00 -22.92
N CYS A 61 6.82 -0.78 -22.42
CA CYS A 61 8.04 -0.22 -21.87
C CYS A 61 8.37 -0.84 -20.51
N THR A 62 9.65 -1.20 -20.26
CA THR A 62 10.08 -1.59 -18.91
C THR A 62 9.85 -0.43 -17.93
N ALA A 63 9.58 -0.74 -16.68
CA ALA A 63 9.31 0.27 -15.65
C ALA A 63 10.51 1.23 -15.48
N LYS A 64 11.74 0.73 -15.54
CA LYS A 64 12.97 1.54 -15.51
C LYS A 64 13.01 2.53 -16.69
N SER A 65 12.80 2.05 -17.91
CA SER A 65 12.80 2.89 -19.10
C SER A 65 11.66 3.91 -19.10
N ARG A 66 10.48 3.51 -18.58
CA ARG A 66 9.33 4.40 -18.39
C ARG A 66 9.68 5.54 -17.44
N LYS A 67 10.25 5.23 -16.28
CA LYS A 67 10.69 6.22 -15.31
C LYS A 67 11.70 7.19 -15.91
N GLU A 68 12.75 6.69 -16.59
CA GLU A 68 13.77 7.52 -17.25
C GLU A 68 13.15 8.51 -18.24
N ILE A 69 12.21 8.07 -19.07
CA ILE A 69 11.53 8.93 -20.06
C ILE A 69 10.63 9.95 -19.35
N LEU A 70 9.88 9.54 -18.34
CA LEU A 70 9.01 10.43 -17.56
C LEU A 70 9.82 11.47 -16.79
N ASP A 71 10.98 11.10 -16.23
CA ASP A 71 11.89 12.04 -15.58
C ASP A 71 12.41 13.10 -16.59
N ILE A 72 12.72 12.73 -17.85
CA ILE A 72 13.06 13.69 -18.91
C ILE A 72 11.85 14.57 -19.24
N CYS A 73 10.66 13.99 -19.44
CA CYS A 73 9.44 14.74 -19.73
C CYS A 73 9.13 15.76 -18.62
N ALA A 74 9.32 15.40 -17.36
CA ALA A 74 9.11 16.29 -16.22
C ALA A 74 10.02 17.55 -16.25
N THR A 75 11.17 17.51 -16.92
CA THR A 75 12.05 18.69 -17.08
C THR A 75 11.58 19.68 -18.15
N THR A 76 10.56 19.35 -18.92
CA THR A 76 10.12 20.17 -20.08
C THR A 76 9.03 21.18 -19.74
N GLY A 77 8.37 21.06 -18.60
CA GLY A 77 7.20 21.88 -18.24
C GLY A 77 5.93 21.57 -19.04
N CYS A 78 5.92 20.51 -19.86
CA CYS A 78 4.75 20.11 -20.63
C CYS A 78 3.81 19.24 -19.78
N GLU A 79 2.51 19.34 -20.06
CA GLU A 79 1.55 18.33 -19.56
C GLU A 79 1.92 16.95 -20.14
N VAL A 80 1.99 15.93 -19.30
CA VAL A 80 2.30 14.57 -19.74
C VAL A 80 1.10 13.67 -19.56
N GLN A 81 0.65 13.05 -20.64
CA GLN A 81 -0.39 12.02 -20.65
C GLN A 81 0.21 10.70 -21.14
N MET A 82 -0.38 9.59 -20.74
CA MET A 82 0.11 8.29 -21.19
C MET A 82 -1.02 7.35 -21.59
N LEU A 83 -0.67 6.45 -22.50
CA LEU A 83 -1.53 5.37 -22.90
C LEU A 83 -1.51 4.27 -21.82
N PRO A 84 -2.67 3.75 -21.37
CA PRO A 84 -2.71 2.58 -20.51
C PRO A 84 -1.97 1.38 -21.10
N GLY A 85 -1.41 0.51 -20.27
CA GLY A 85 -0.76 -0.73 -20.72
C GLY A 85 -1.74 -1.66 -21.42
N ILE A 86 -1.24 -2.52 -22.32
CA ILE A 86 -2.07 -3.46 -23.11
C ILE A 86 -2.98 -4.32 -22.21
N PHE A 87 -2.52 -4.72 -21.04
CA PHE A 87 -3.32 -5.50 -20.07
C PHE A 87 -4.49 -4.74 -19.43
N GLN A 88 -4.49 -3.40 -19.51
CA GLN A 88 -5.58 -2.54 -19.02
C GLN A 88 -6.59 -2.19 -20.11
N MET A 89 -6.33 -2.60 -21.36
CA MET A 89 -7.19 -2.37 -22.52
C MET A 89 -8.05 -3.60 -22.77
N VAL A 90 -9.30 -3.58 -22.33
CA VAL A 90 -10.23 -4.72 -22.36
C VAL A 90 -10.52 -5.28 -23.77
N ASN A 91 -10.27 -4.50 -24.83
CA ASN A 91 -10.56 -4.91 -26.24
C ASN A 91 -9.43 -4.59 -27.23
N GLY A 92 -8.22 -4.27 -26.79
CA GLY A 92 -7.09 -3.97 -27.68
C GLY A 92 -7.18 -2.64 -28.48
N ASP A 93 -8.28 -1.91 -28.36
CA ASP A 93 -8.46 -0.64 -29.08
C ASP A 93 -7.69 0.50 -28.41
N VAL A 94 -6.75 1.05 -29.14
CA VAL A 94 -5.96 2.22 -28.75
C VAL A 94 -6.68 3.48 -29.23
N SER A 95 -7.18 4.29 -28.31
CA SER A 95 -7.92 5.52 -28.60
C SER A 95 -7.42 6.68 -27.75
N VAL A 96 -7.49 7.90 -28.32
CA VAL A 96 -7.15 9.14 -27.60
C VAL A 96 -8.02 9.35 -26.36
N SER A 97 -9.27 8.87 -26.39
CA SER A 97 -10.17 8.91 -25.23
C SER A 97 -9.69 8.08 -24.03
N LYS A 98 -8.74 7.18 -24.22
CA LYS A 98 -8.14 6.33 -23.18
C LYS A 98 -6.86 6.92 -22.58
N LEU A 99 -6.40 8.09 -23.05
CA LEU A 99 -5.25 8.77 -22.47
C LEU A 99 -5.57 9.17 -21.02
N ARG A 100 -4.64 8.89 -20.14
CA ARG A 100 -4.72 9.27 -18.72
C ARG A 100 -3.55 10.14 -18.31
N LYS A 101 -3.72 10.95 -17.28
CA LYS A 101 -2.60 11.63 -16.62
C LYS A 101 -1.62 10.58 -16.07
N VAL A 102 -0.36 10.98 -15.94
CA VAL A 102 0.66 10.15 -15.30
C VAL A 102 0.25 9.89 -13.85
N ASP A 103 0.21 8.62 -13.46
CA ASP A 103 -0.04 8.22 -12.07
C ASP A 103 1.30 8.14 -11.32
N PRO A 104 1.35 8.47 -10.01
CA PRO A 104 2.54 8.30 -9.20
C PRO A 104 3.15 6.89 -9.25
N GLN A 105 2.34 5.86 -9.54
CA GLN A 105 2.84 4.49 -9.77
C GLN A 105 3.80 4.40 -10.96
N ASP A 106 3.58 5.20 -11.99
CA ASP A 106 4.43 5.23 -13.19
C ASP A 106 5.83 5.77 -12.89
N LEU A 107 5.97 6.56 -11.80
CA LEU A 107 7.22 7.17 -11.34
C LEU A 107 8.08 6.24 -10.48
N LEU A 108 7.55 5.13 -9.99
CA LEU A 108 8.31 4.22 -9.12
C LEU A 108 9.43 3.50 -9.86
N GLY A 109 9.31 3.33 -11.18
CA GLY A 109 10.28 2.58 -11.97
C GLY A 109 10.37 1.10 -11.58
N ARG A 110 9.33 0.56 -10.95
CA ARG A 110 9.25 -0.83 -10.49
C ARG A 110 8.47 -1.69 -11.48
N GLU A 111 9.02 -2.86 -11.82
CA GLU A 111 8.30 -3.84 -12.64
C GLU A 111 7.13 -4.43 -11.86
N PRO A 112 5.99 -4.71 -12.52
CA PRO A 112 4.87 -5.40 -11.87
C PRO A 112 5.32 -6.72 -11.26
N ILE A 113 4.94 -6.95 -10.02
CA ILE A 113 5.29 -8.17 -9.29
C ILE A 113 4.56 -9.36 -9.90
N LYS A 114 5.28 -10.43 -10.14
CA LYS A 114 4.71 -11.71 -10.55
C LYS A 114 4.53 -12.58 -9.31
N VAL A 115 3.29 -12.88 -8.97
CA VAL A 115 2.92 -13.87 -7.94
C VAL A 115 2.42 -15.14 -8.60
N ASN A 116 2.53 -16.26 -7.90
CA ASN A 116 1.95 -17.51 -8.36
C ASN A 116 0.46 -17.52 -8.02
N LEU A 117 -0.38 -17.17 -9.00
CA LEU A 117 -1.82 -17.12 -8.83
C LEU A 117 -2.44 -18.49 -8.52
N ASP A 118 -1.87 -19.58 -9.04
CA ASP A 118 -2.38 -20.94 -8.81
C ASP A 118 -2.22 -21.34 -7.33
N GLU A 119 -1.11 -20.96 -6.69
CA GLU A 119 -0.89 -21.16 -5.26
C GLU A 119 -1.93 -20.41 -4.41
N ILE A 120 -2.19 -19.15 -4.74
CA ILE A 120 -3.17 -18.31 -4.04
C ILE A 120 -4.58 -18.87 -4.24
N VAL A 121 -4.95 -19.23 -5.46
CA VAL A 121 -6.26 -19.81 -5.77
C VAL A 121 -6.43 -21.14 -5.03
N GLY A 122 -5.43 -22.04 -5.08
CA GLY A 122 -5.50 -23.34 -4.39
C GLY A 122 -5.64 -23.22 -2.86
N TYR A 123 -5.08 -22.17 -2.28
CA TYR A 123 -5.15 -21.88 -0.84
C TYR A 123 -6.52 -21.34 -0.40
N ILE A 124 -7.17 -20.48 -1.21
CA ILE A 124 -8.38 -19.73 -0.87
C ILE A 124 -9.66 -20.40 -1.41
N SER A 125 -9.56 -21.07 -2.55
CA SER A 125 -10.72 -21.65 -3.22
C SER A 125 -11.50 -22.61 -2.31
N GLY A 126 -12.81 -22.44 -2.29
CA GLY A 126 -13.73 -23.27 -1.49
C GLY A 126 -13.65 -23.03 0.03
N LYS A 127 -12.88 -22.04 0.52
CA LYS A 127 -12.75 -21.69 1.94
C LYS A 127 -13.71 -20.59 2.36
N VAL A 128 -14.07 -20.59 3.64
CA VAL A 128 -14.72 -19.46 4.28
C VAL A 128 -13.64 -18.50 4.78
N VAL A 129 -13.66 -17.28 4.28
CA VAL A 129 -12.60 -16.27 4.52
C VAL A 129 -13.19 -15.04 5.19
N LEU A 130 -12.59 -14.61 6.30
CA LEU A 130 -12.92 -13.36 6.98
C LEU A 130 -11.82 -12.32 6.73
N VAL A 131 -12.21 -11.14 6.29
CA VAL A 131 -11.34 -9.96 6.17
C VAL A 131 -11.84 -8.89 7.13
N THR A 132 -11.03 -8.52 8.11
CA THR A 132 -11.35 -7.40 9.02
C THR A 132 -10.68 -6.12 8.53
N GLY A 133 -11.37 -4.99 8.69
CA GLY A 133 -10.94 -3.74 8.07
C GLY A 133 -11.10 -3.78 6.53
N GLY A 134 -12.10 -4.54 6.06
CA GLY A 134 -12.28 -4.82 4.63
C GLY A 134 -12.72 -3.61 3.80
N GLY A 135 -13.18 -2.52 4.41
CA GLY A 135 -13.41 -1.23 3.75
C GLY A 135 -12.16 -0.36 3.62
N GLY A 136 -11.07 -0.70 4.32
CA GLY A 136 -9.79 0.02 4.23
C GLY A 136 -9.05 -0.23 2.92
N SER A 137 -7.98 0.54 2.65
CA SER A 137 -7.21 0.44 1.40
C SER A 137 -6.61 -0.96 1.15
N ILE A 138 -6.05 -1.60 2.18
CA ILE A 138 -5.51 -2.96 2.09
C ILE A 138 -6.64 -3.99 2.14
N GLY A 139 -7.59 -3.82 3.06
CA GLY A 139 -8.69 -4.76 3.23
C GLY A 139 -9.58 -4.88 2.01
N SER A 140 -9.92 -3.77 1.35
CA SER A 140 -10.74 -3.79 0.13
C SER A 140 -10.02 -4.50 -1.03
N GLU A 141 -8.72 -4.31 -1.16
CA GLU A 141 -7.95 -5.01 -2.17
C GLU A 141 -7.78 -6.52 -1.85
N LEU A 142 -7.62 -6.88 -0.56
CA LEU A 142 -7.70 -8.27 -0.12
C LEU A 142 -9.04 -8.89 -0.55
N CYS A 143 -10.15 -8.19 -0.31
CA CYS A 143 -11.48 -8.67 -0.70
C CYS A 143 -11.60 -8.87 -2.22
N ARG A 144 -11.05 -7.95 -3.05
CA ARG A 144 -11.03 -8.09 -4.52
C ARG A 144 -10.26 -9.32 -4.97
N GLN A 145 -9.04 -9.49 -4.50
CA GLN A 145 -8.19 -10.62 -4.91
C GLN A 145 -8.70 -11.95 -4.38
N ILE A 146 -9.24 -11.99 -3.15
CA ILE A 146 -9.88 -13.18 -2.59
C ILE A 146 -11.13 -13.56 -3.39
N ALA A 147 -11.95 -12.58 -3.82
CA ALA A 147 -13.12 -12.84 -4.65
C ALA A 147 -12.75 -13.53 -5.97
N HIS A 148 -11.66 -13.12 -6.62
CA HIS A 148 -11.13 -13.78 -7.83
C HIS A 148 -10.71 -15.24 -7.59
N ALA A 149 -10.26 -15.58 -6.37
CA ALA A 149 -9.86 -16.94 -6.00
C ALA A 149 -11.05 -17.86 -5.65
N LYS A 150 -12.29 -17.41 -5.85
CA LYS A 150 -13.54 -18.18 -5.67
C LYS A 150 -13.64 -18.85 -4.29
N PRO A 151 -13.65 -18.10 -3.19
CA PRO A 151 -13.89 -18.65 -1.86
C PRO A 151 -15.30 -19.25 -1.77
N LYS A 152 -15.53 -20.17 -0.83
CA LYS A 152 -16.87 -20.65 -0.49
C LYS A 152 -17.75 -19.52 0.02
N GLN A 153 -17.17 -18.64 0.84
CA GLN A 153 -17.81 -17.43 1.36
C GLN A 153 -16.74 -16.41 1.70
N LEU A 154 -17.00 -15.14 1.39
CA LEU A 154 -16.21 -14.00 1.82
C LEU A 154 -17.00 -13.18 2.85
N ILE A 155 -16.41 -12.97 4.03
CA ILE A 155 -17.01 -12.18 5.11
C ILE A 155 -16.13 -10.93 5.29
N ILE A 156 -16.76 -9.77 5.26
CA ILE A 156 -16.13 -8.48 5.51
C ILE A 156 -16.60 -7.97 6.87
N LEU A 157 -15.67 -7.69 7.78
CA LEU A 157 -15.95 -7.01 9.04
C LEU A 157 -15.27 -5.64 9.03
N ASP A 158 -16.04 -4.57 9.13
CA ASP A 158 -15.50 -3.21 9.25
C ASP A 158 -16.34 -2.38 10.24
N ILE A 159 -15.72 -1.42 10.89
CA ILE A 159 -16.39 -0.48 11.77
C ILE A 159 -17.03 0.67 11.00
N TYR A 160 -16.47 1.02 9.81
CA TYR A 160 -16.90 2.14 9.00
C TYR A 160 -17.82 1.69 7.87
N GLU A 161 -19.12 1.94 8.05
CA GLU A 161 -20.17 1.45 7.16
C GLU A 161 -20.03 1.92 5.70
N ASN A 162 -19.64 3.18 5.48
CA ASN A 162 -19.58 3.72 4.11
C ASN A 162 -18.55 2.98 3.25
N ASN A 163 -17.34 2.79 3.76
CA ASN A 163 -16.31 2.05 3.02
C ASN A 163 -16.69 0.56 2.86
N ALA A 164 -17.35 -0.03 3.87
CA ALA A 164 -17.85 -1.39 3.79
C ALA A 164 -18.95 -1.53 2.73
N TYR A 165 -19.82 -0.54 2.62
CA TYR A 165 -20.86 -0.47 1.60
C TYR A 165 -20.25 -0.32 0.18
N ASP A 166 -19.27 0.55 0.02
CA ASP A 166 -18.62 0.76 -1.27
C ASP A 166 -18.01 -0.52 -1.83
N ILE A 167 -17.23 -1.26 -1.02
CA ILE A 167 -16.65 -2.54 -1.45
C ILE A 167 -17.72 -3.61 -1.67
N GLN A 168 -18.80 -3.62 -0.87
CA GLN A 168 -19.94 -4.53 -1.08
C GLN A 168 -20.57 -4.32 -2.45
N MET A 169 -20.87 -3.06 -2.79
CA MET A 169 -21.51 -2.72 -4.08
C MET A 169 -20.60 -3.05 -5.26
N GLU A 170 -19.29 -2.81 -5.12
CA GLU A 170 -18.30 -3.17 -6.13
C GLU A 170 -18.27 -4.70 -6.36
N LEU A 171 -18.13 -5.48 -5.28
CA LEU A 171 -18.04 -6.95 -5.38
C LEU A 171 -19.33 -7.60 -5.89
N ARG A 172 -20.49 -7.12 -5.47
CA ARG A 172 -21.78 -7.62 -6.00
C ARG A 172 -21.92 -7.37 -7.49
N ARG A 173 -21.37 -6.28 -8.01
CA ARG A 173 -21.37 -5.96 -9.43
C ARG A 173 -20.37 -6.80 -10.22
N THR A 174 -19.14 -6.98 -9.70
CA THR A 174 -18.04 -7.64 -10.41
C THR A 174 -18.02 -9.15 -10.23
N HIS A 175 -18.60 -9.66 -9.14
CA HIS A 175 -18.65 -11.07 -8.77
C HIS A 175 -20.07 -11.43 -8.26
N PRO A 176 -21.10 -11.39 -9.11
CA PRO A 176 -22.50 -11.58 -8.70
C PRO A 176 -22.77 -12.95 -8.06
N GLU A 177 -21.95 -13.96 -8.37
CA GLU A 177 -22.02 -15.33 -7.83
C GLU A 177 -21.33 -15.48 -6.47
N LEU A 178 -20.61 -14.47 -5.99
CA LEU A 178 -19.88 -14.53 -4.73
C LEU A 178 -20.83 -14.57 -3.53
N ASN A 179 -20.71 -15.60 -2.70
CA ASN A 179 -21.36 -15.60 -1.39
C ASN A 179 -20.67 -14.60 -0.46
N LEU A 180 -21.18 -13.37 -0.45
CA LEU A 180 -20.61 -12.22 0.25
C LEU A 180 -21.49 -11.82 1.42
N GLU A 181 -20.88 -11.72 2.60
CA GLU A 181 -21.47 -11.16 3.81
C GLU A 181 -20.68 -9.94 4.28
N VAL A 182 -21.37 -8.87 4.62
CA VAL A 182 -20.75 -7.63 5.13
C VAL A 182 -21.32 -7.30 6.49
N ILE A 183 -20.45 -7.21 7.48
CA ILE A 183 -20.80 -7.07 8.90
C ILE A 183 -20.18 -5.76 9.41
N ILE A 184 -21.02 -4.90 9.97
CA ILE A 184 -20.54 -3.72 10.67
C ILE A 184 -20.26 -4.11 12.13
N GLY A 185 -19.03 -3.86 12.55
CA GLY A 185 -18.58 -4.21 13.91
C GLY A 185 -17.13 -3.83 14.16
N SER A 186 -16.79 -3.68 15.43
CA SER A 186 -15.44 -3.35 15.88
C SER A 186 -14.69 -4.61 16.31
N VAL A 187 -13.41 -4.70 15.97
CA VAL A 187 -12.52 -5.75 16.49
C VAL A 187 -12.29 -5.63 18.02
N ARG A 188 -12.71 -4.52 18.62
CA ARG A 188 -12.66 -4.29 20.07
C ARG A 188 -13.79 -5.02 20.82
N ASP A 189 -14.85 -5.42 20.10
CA ASP A 189 -16.04 -6.05 20.67
C ASP A 189 -15.94 -7.59 20.60
N ALA A 190 -15.53 -8.19 21.73
CA ALA A 190 -15.39 -9.64 21.84
C ALA A 190 -16.71 -10.40 21.62
N VAL A 191 -17.85 -9.84 22.05
CA VAL A 191 -19.16 -10.48 21.87
C VAL A 191 -19.51 -10.57 20.40
N ARG A 192 -19.30 -9.45 19.66
CA ARG A 192 -19.52 -9.39 18.21
C ARG A 192 -18.60 -10.35 17.48
N LEU A 193 -17.30 -10.39 17.86
CA LEU A 193 -16.33 -11.29 17.25
C LEU A 193 -16.69 -12.76 17.45
N ASN A 194 -17.04 -13.16 18.67
CA ASN A 194 -17.46 -14.53 18.96
C ASN A 194 -18.70 -14.92 18.15
N HIS A 195 -19.70 -14.06 18.08
CA HIS A 195 -20.89 -14.29 17.25
C HIS A 195 -20.53 -14.49 15.76
N VAL A 196 -19.62 -13.67 15.20
CA VAL A 196 -19.16 -13.82 13.81
C VAL A 196 -18.43 -15.15 13.62
N MET A 197 -17.50 -15.49 14.53
CA MET A 197 -16.74 -16.75 14.44
C MET A 197 -17.65 -17.97 14.58
N GLU A 198 -18.61 -17.94 15.48
CA GLU A 198 -19.58 -19.02 15.70
C GLU A 198 -20.47 -19.22 14.48
N THR A 199 -21.02 -18.13 13.94
CA THR A 199 -21.99 -18.15 12.84
C THR A 199 -21.36 -18.61 11.53
N TYR A 200 -20.21 -18.05 11.17
CA TYR A 200 -19.63 -18.24 9.84
C TYR A 200 -18.50 -19.26 9.79
N ARG A 201 -17.87 -19.58 10.93
CA ARG A 201 -16.78 -20.56 11.04
C ARG A 201 -15.68 -20.32 9.99
N PRO A 202 -15.07 -19.13 9.92
CA PRO A 202 -14.05 -18.86 8.93
C PRO A 202 -12.85 -19.81 9.10
N GLU A 203 -12.33 -20.30 7.96
CA GLU A 203 -11.12 -21.12 7.95
C GLU A 203 -9.85 -20.25 7.84
N LEU A 204 -9.99 -19.09 7.19
CA LEU A 204 -8.90 -18.14 6.98
C LEU A 204 -9.33 -16.75 7.50
N VAL A 205 -8.43 -16.06 8.18
CA VAL A 205 -8.63 -14.69 8.64
C VAL A 205 -7.49 -13.82 8.13
N PHE A 206 -7.84 -12.71 7.45
CA PHE A 206 -6.91 -11.64 7.11
C PHE A 206 -7.26 -10.41 7.94
N HIS A 207 -6.36 -10.05 8.86
CA HIS A 207 -6.61 -8.97 9.80
C HIS A 207 -5.92 -7.68 9.36
N ALA A 208 -6.69 -6.78 8.70
CA ALA A 208 -6.23 -5.48 8.22
C ALA A 208 -6.84 -4.29 9.00
N ALA A 209 -7.70 -4.54 9.98
CA ALA A 209 -8.28 -3.51 10.83
C ALA A 209 -7.22 -2.92 11.77
N ALA A 210 -6.87 -1.64 11.61
CA ALA A 210 -5.94 -0.95 12.49
C ALA A 210 -6.03 0.57 12.35
N HIS A 211 -5.73 1.31 13.39
CA HIS A 211 -5.39 2.74 13.32
C HIS A 211 -3.93 2.88 12.87
N LYS A 212 -3.67 3.63 11.80
CA LYS A 212 -2.35 3.69 11.13
C LYS A 212 -1.68 5.07 11.12
N HIS A 213 -2.44 6.15 11.38
CA HIS A 213 -1.92 7.50 11.30
C HIS A 213 -1.06 7.83 12.52
N VAL A 214 0.26 7.94 12.32
CA VAL A 214 1.22 8.20 13.40
C VAL A 214 0.87 9.44 14.21
N PRO A 215 0.63 10.64 13.61
CA PRO A 215 0.34 11.83 14.42
C PRO A 215 -0.93 11.68 15.28
N LEU A 216 -2.01 11.10 14.72
CA LEU A 216 -3.25 10.93 15.47
C LEU A 216 -3.09 9.93 16.62
N MET A 217 -2.29 8.88 16.43
CA MET A 217 -2.03 7.90 17.48
C MET A 217 -1.09 8.47 18.55
N GLU A 218 -0.16 9.35 18.20
CA GLU A 218 0.66 10.07 19.19
C GLU A 218 -0.20 10.98 20.10
N GLU A 219 -1.27 11.55 19.57
CA GLU A 219 -2.23 12.36 20.32
C GLU A 219 -3.28 11.49 21.06
N SER A 220 -3.56 10.29 20.56
CA SER A 220 -4.56 9.37 21.13
C SER A 220 -3.97 7.99 21.36
N PRO A 221 -2.95 7.84 22.23
CA PRO A 221 -2.21 6.59 22.39
C PRO A 221 -3.06 5.46 22.97
N ASN A 222 -4.02 5.75 23.83
CA ASN A 222 -4.96 4.77 24.37
C ASN A 222 -5.80 4.12 23.27
N GLU A 223 -6.22 4.88 22.26
CA GLU A 223 -6.96 4.36 21.12
C GLU A 223 -6.13 3.43 20.24
N ALA A 224 -4.82 3.72 20.09
CA ALA A 224 -3.91 2.79 19.39
C ALA A 224 -3.85 1.44 20.11
N ILE A 225 -3.77 1.43 21.45
CA ILE A 225 -3.74 0.20 22.25
C ILE A 225 -5.07 -0.53 22.20
N LYS A 226 -6.19 0.14 22.49
CA LYS A 226 -7.54 -0.46 22.44
C LYS A 226 -7.83 -1.13 21.11
N ASN A 227 -7.54 -0.44 20.01
CA ASN A 227 -7.89 -0.92 18.68
C ASN A 227 -6.86 -1.91 18.13
N ASN A 228 -5.59 -1.51 18.08
CA ASN A 228 -4.57 -2.32 17.41
C ASN A 228 -4.19 -3.54 18.27
N VAL A 229 -3.86 -3.34 19.55
CA VAL A 229 -3.32 -4.40 20.41
C VAL A 229 -4.44 -5.27 20.95
N ILE A 230 -5.37 -4.66 21.71
CA ILE A 230 -6.44 -5.41 22.40
C ILE A 230 -7.45 -5.94 21.38
N GLY A 231 -7.74 -5.18 20.32
CA GLY A 231 -8.57 -5.67 19.22
C GLY A 231 -7.98 -6.90 18.52
N THR A 232 -6.67 -6.87 18.20
CA THR A 232 -5.96 -8.03 17.64
C THR A 232 -5.97 -9.22 18.59
N TYR A 233 -5.71 -9.01 19.89
CA TYR A 233 -5.72 -10.07 20.89
C TYR A 233 -7.08 -10.74 21.01
N LYS A 234 -8.18 -9.97 21.09
CA LYS A 234 -9.55 -10.51 21.13
C LYS A 234 -9.90 -11.30 19.87
N LEU A 235 -9.55 -10.77 18.71
CA LEU A 235 -9.81 -11.46 17.44
C LEU A 235 -8.98 -12.75 17.32
N ALA A 236 -7.71 -12.72 17.74
CA ALA A 236 -6.85 -13.90 17.72
C ALA A 236 -7.34 -14.99 18.70
N LYS A 237 -7.80 -14.61 19.90
CA LYS A 237 -8.43 -15.56 20.85
C LYS A 237 -9.66 -16.21 20.25
N ALA A 238 -10.57 -15.42 19.68
CA ALA A 238 -11.75 -15.95 19.01
C ALA A 238 -11.36 -16.86 17.84
N ALA A 239 -10.38 -16.49 17.04
CA ALA A 239 -9.89 -17.33 15.93
C ALA A 239 -9.36 -18.69 16.42
N ALA A 240 -8.59 -18.72 17.49
CA ALA A 240 -8.07 -19.94 18.10
C ALA A 240 -9.20 -20.81 18.68
N GLU A 241 -10.14 -20.22 19.43
CA GLU A 241 -11.27 -20.90 20.06
C GLU A 241 -12.20 -21.57 19.02
N TYR A 242 -12.47 -20.87 17.91
CA TYR A 242 -13.37 -21.38 16.88
C TYR A 242 -12.67 -22.18 15.76
N GLY A 243 -11.36 -22.45 15.92
CA GLY A 243 -10.62 -23.39 15.09
C GLY A 243 -10.28 -22.84 13.69
N VAL A 244 -10.04 -21.55 13.58
CA VAL A 244 -9.48 -20.93 12.35
C VAL A 244 -8.17 -21.65 12.01
N LYS A 245 -8.00 -22.04 10.74
CA LYS A 245 -6.79 -22.75 10.30
C LYS A 245 -5.60 -21.80 10.22
N ARG A 246 -5.80 -20.62 9.64
CA ARG A 246 -4.73 -19.63 9.44
C ARG A 246 -5.20 -18.21 9.67
N PHE A 247 -4.38 -17.45 10.37
CA PHE A 247 -4.60 -16.05 10.69
C PHE A 247 -3.42 -15.22 10.20
N VAL A 248 -3.68 -14.29 9.28
CA VAL A 248 -2.67 -13.42 8.67
C VAL A 248 -2.86 -11.99 9.17
N GLN A 249 -1.92 -11.52 9.99
CA GLN A 249 -1.88 -10.16 10.52
C GLN A 249 -1.17 -9.22 9.57
N ILE A 250 -1.81 -8.15 9.14
CA ILE A 250 -1.14 -7.07 8.43
C ILE A 250 -0.28 -6.26 9.41
N SER A 251 1.01 -6.14 9.13
CA SER A 251 1.98 -5.35 9.90
C SER A 251 2.67 -4.30 9.04
N THR A 252 3.70 -3.64 9.57
CA THR A 252 4.36 -2.49 8.95
C THR A 252 5.84 -2.44 9.29
N ASP A 253 6.64 -1.77 8.44
CA ASP A 253 8.03 -1.37 8.70
C ASP A 253 8.18 -0.58 10.01
N LYS A 254 7.16 0.17 10.42
CA LYS A 254 7.19 0.98 11.65
C LYS A 254 7.13 0.17 12.95
N ALA A 255 6.86 -1.14 12.88
CA ALA A 255 7.00 -2.07 13.99
C ALA A 255 8.47 -2.40 14.32
N VAL A 256 9.40 -2.07 13.41
CA VAL A 256 10.84 -2.26 13.58
C VAL A 256 11.44 -1.07 14.32
N ASN A 257 12.07 -1.31 15.49
CA ASN A 257 12.64 -0.24 16.33
C ASN A 257 11.70 0.98 16.42
N PRO A 258 10.45 0.82 16.93
CA PRO A 258 9.44 1.86 16.84
C PRO A 258 9.87 3.14 17.57
N THR A 259 9.59 4.29 16.96
CA THR A 259 9.80 5.63 17.54
C THR A 259 8.47 6.31 17.87
N ASN A 260 7.37 5.65 17.61
CA ASN A 260 6.02 6.16 17.82
C ASN A 260 5.09 5.05 18.32
N ILE A 261 3.98 5.47 18.98
CA ILE A 261 3.03 4.54 19.61
C ILE A 261 2.29 3.67 18.59
N MET A 262 2.05 4.15 17.37
CA MET A 262 1.43 3.35 16.32
C MET A 262 2.35 2.18 15.94
N GLY A 263 3.64 2.43 15.69
CA GLY A 263 4.65 1.39 15.43
C GLY A 263 4.78 0.42 16.60
N ALA A 264 4.86 0.92 17.84
CA ALA A 264 4.91 0.11 19.04
C ALA A 264 3.67 -0.78 19.21
N SER A 265 2.47 -0.25 18.92
CA SER A 265 1.22 -1.04 18.92
C SER A 265 1.25 -2.17 17.90
N LYS A 266 1.82 -1.95 16.71
CA LYS A 266 1.97 -2.98 15.69
C LYS A 266 3.01 -4.03 16.08
N ARG A 267 4.10 -3.63 16.75
CA ARG A 267 5.05 -4.58 17.34
C ARG A 267 4.39 -5.47 18.39
N LEU A 268 3.56 -4.89 19.27
CA LEU A 268 2.75 -5.66 20.24
C LEU A 268 1.79 -6.63 19.53
N CYS A 269 1.18 -6.22 18.40
CA CYS A 269 0.36 -7.15 17.61
C CYS A 269 1.18 -8.35 17.12
N GLU A 270 2.42 -8.15 16.64
CA GLU A 270 3.30 -9.25 16.22
C GLU A 270 3.65 -10.19 17.40
N MET A 271 3.91 -9.63 18.59
CA MET A 271 4.13 -10.41 19.81
C MET A 271 2.89 -11.24 20.17
N VAL A 272 1.69 -10.64 20.13
CA VAL A 272 0.40 -11.35 20.35
C VAL A 272 0.25 -12.50 19.35
N ILE A 273 0.50 -12.29 18.08
CA ILE A 273 0.37 -13.31 17.02
C ILE A 273 1.31 -14.49 17.29
N GLN A 274 2.55 -14.22 17.69
CA GLN A 274 3.49 -15.30 17.99
C GLN A 274 3.17 -16.05 19.27
N MET A 275 2.69 -15.38 20.33
CA MET A 275 2.17 -16.02 21.53
C MET A 275 0.99 -16.93 21.19
N MET A 276 -0.02 -16.43 20.49
CA MET A 276 -1.21 -17.20 20.10
C MET A 276 -0.87 -18.40 19.21
N ASN A 277 0.18 -18.31 18.37
CA ASN A 277 0.65 -19.43 17.58
C ASN A 277 1.20 -20.58 18.43
N ARG A 278 1.88 -20.27 19.53
CA ARG A 278 2.39 -21.29 20.47
C ARG A 278 1.31 -21.94 21.31
N GLU A 279 0.24 -21.20 21.60
CA GLU A 279 -0.85 -21.63 22.49
C GLU A 279 -1.99 -22.36 21.76
N SER A 280 -2.02 -22.36 20.43
CA SER A 280 -3.14 -22.90 19.67
C SER A 280 -2.71 -23.71 18.44
N LYS A 281 -3.70 -24.35 17.80
CA LYS A 281 -3.50 -25.06 16.52
C LYS A 281 -3.65 -24.15 15.28
N THR A 282 -4.07 -22.91 15.47
CA THR A 282 -4.19 -21.93 14.40
C THR A 282 -2.80 -21.46 14.01
N GLU A 283 -2.49 -21.46 12.72
CA GLU A 283 -1.25 -20.90 12.18
C GLU A 283 -1.36 -19.39 12.13
N PHE A 284 -0.77 -18.74 13.13
CA PHE A 284 -0.72 -17.27 13.21
C PHE A 284 0.55 -16.73 12.58
N VAL A 285 0.42 -15.79 11.66
CA VAL A 285 1.55 -15.12 11.00
C VAL A 285 1.31 -13.62 10.85
N ALA A 286 2.40 -12.86 10.76
CA ALA A 286 2.36 -11.45 10.45
C ALA A 286 3.09 -11.16 9.14
N VAL A 287 2.66 -10.12 8.41
CA VAL A 287 3.30 -9.67 7.16
C VAL A 287 3.62 -8.19 7.27
N ARG A 288 4.91 -7.85 7.24
CA ARG A 288 5.44 -6.49 7.25
C ARG A 288 5.68 -5.99 5.84
N PHE A 289 5.24 -4.76 5.59
CA PHE A 289 5.62 -3.98 4.41
C PHE A 289 5.63 -2.49 4.73
N GLY A 290 6.27 -1.71 3.86
CA GLY A 290 6.37 -0.27 4.00
C GLY A 290 5.14 0.48 3.50
N ASN A 291 5.35 1.66 2.91
CA ASN A 291 4.23 2.46 2.45
C ASN A 291 3.61 1.88 1.17
N VAL A 292 2.30 2.05 1.03
CA VAL A 292 1.58 1.71 -0.19
C VAL A 292 1.05 2.98 -0.87
N LEU A 293 1.17 3.02 -2.20
CA LEU A 293 0.76 4.18 -3.00
C LEU A 293 -0.75 4.36 -2.99
N GLY A 294 -1.17 5.63 -2.88
CA GLY A 294 -2.57 5.99 -3.03
C GLY A 294 -3.49 5.53 -1.88
N SER A 295 -2.93 5.02 -0.76
CA SER A 295 -3.75 4.67 0.40
C SER A 295 -4.36 5.92 1.05
N ASN A 296 -5.54 5.78 1.64
CA ASN A 296 -6.28 6.88 2.27
C ASN A 296 -5.40 7.62 3.30
N GLY A 297 -5.35 8.96 3.17
CA GLY A 297 -4.57 9.83 4.04
C GLY A 297 -3.03 9.71 3.88
N SER A 298 -2.53 9.08 2.81
CA SER A 298 -1.10 9.02 2.51
C SER A 298 -0.61 10.27 1.78
N VAL A 299 0.72 10.38 1.63
CA VAL A 299 1.40 11.55 1.08
C VAL A 299 0.97 11.90 -0.35
N ILE A 300 0.71 10.91 -1.21
CA ILE A 300 0.36 11.13 -2.61
C ILE A 300 -1.02 11.79 -2.78
N PRO A 301 -2.12 11.28 -2.17
CA PRO A 301 -3.38 11.99 -2.17
C PRO A 301 -3.30 13.41 -1.58
N LEU A 302 -2.44 13.61 -0.57
CA LEU A 302 -2.22 14.93 -0.01
C LEU A 302 -1.58 15.87 -1.04
N PHE A 303 -0.49 15.45 -1.69
CA PHE A 303 0.19 16.24 -2.73
C PHE A 303 -0.74 16.58 -3.89
N LYS A 304 -1.55 15.60 -4.37
CA LYS A 304 -2.55 15.87 -5.42
C LYS A 304 -3.49 17.00 -5.01
N LYS A 305 -4.07 16.93 -3.82
CA LYS A 305 -4.98 17.98 -3.31
C LYS A 305 -4.30 19.35 -3.16
N GLN A 306 -3.04 19.36 -2.68
CA GLN A 306 -2.27 20.58 -2.53
C GLN A 306 -1.93 21.21 -3.89
N ILE A 307 -1.55 20.41 -4.88
CA ILE A 307 -1.29 20.89 -6.26
C ILE A 307 -2.57 21.41 -6.89
N GLU A 308 -3.69 20.71 -6.77
CA GLU A 308 -5.01 21.14 -7.27
C GLU A 308 -5.48 22.46 -6.61
N ALA A 309 -5.09 22.70 -5.37
CA ALA A 309 -5.39 23.93 -4.63
C ALA A 309 -4.41 25.10 -4.93
N GLY A 310 -3.38 24.88 -5.79
CA GLY A 310 -2.37 25.89 -6.09
C GLY A 310 -1.20 25.94 -5.10
N GLY A 311 -1.07 24.95 -4.24
CA GLY A 311 0.03 24.82 -3.26
C GLY A 311 -0.26 25.51 -1.91
N PRO A 312 0.75 25.58 -0.99
CA PRO A 312 2.04 24.93 -1.14
C PRO A 312 1.97 23.41 -0.97
N VAL A 313 2.95 22.68 -1.56
CA VAL A 313 3.15 21.27 -1.29
C VAL A 313 4.03 21.12 -0.05
N THR A 314 3.56 20.38 0.96
CA THR A 314 4.26 20.26 2.25
C THR A 314 5.03 18.96 2.34
N VAL A 315 6.34 19.04 2.58
CA VAL A 315 7.26 17.91 2.81
C VAL A 315 7.86 18.04 4.21
N THR A 316 7.91 16.94 4.97
CA THR A 316 8.37 17.00 6.35
C THR A 316 9.87 17.24 6.49
N HIS A 317 10.68 16.71 5.56
CA HIS A 317 12.12 16.94 5.52
C HIS A 317 12.67 16.76 4.10
N PRO A 318 13.67 17.57 3.63
CA PRO A 318 14.21 17.45 2.29
C PRO A 318 14.86 16.09 1.99
N ASP A 319 15.40 15.42 3.00
CA ASP A 319 16.09 14.13 2.85
C ASP A 319 15.26 12.92 3.27
N ILE A 320 13.98 13.11 3.56
CA ILE A 320 13.11 11.99 3.95
C ILE A 320 12.94 11.00 2.80
N ILE A 321 13.16 9.73 3.10
CA ILE A 321 12.95 8.64 2.14
C ILE A 321 11.92 7.64 2.66
N ARG A 322 11.20 7.02 1.74
CA ARG A 322 10.26 5.95 2.03
C ARG A 322 10.32 4.89 0.94
N TYR A 323 10.01 3.67 1.34
CA TYR A 323 9.78 2.59 0.42
C TYR A 323 8.32 2.57 -0.02
N PHE A 324 8.08 2.30 -1.31
CA PHE A 324 6.72 2.26 -1.84
C PHE A 324 6.46 0.99 -2.65
N MET A 325 5.23 0.51 -2.53
CA MET A 325 4.67 -0.57 -3.32
C MET A 325 3.25 -0.17 -3.75
N THR A 326 2.72 -0.72 -4.82
CA THR A 326 1.31 -0.55 -5.12
C THR A 326 0.45 -1.39 -4.17
N ILE A 327 -0.79 -1.00 -3.93
CA ILE A 327 -1.70 -1.76 -3.07
C ILE A 327 -1.95 -3.18 -3.62
N PRO A 328 -2.23 -3.37 -4.93
CA PRO A 328 -2.40 -4.70 -5.50
C PRO A 328 -1.16 -5.61 -5.33
N GLU A 329 0.05 -5.06 -5.53
CA GLU A 329 1.29 -5.81 -5.33
C GLU A 329 1.46 -6.26 -3.87
N ALA A 330 1.28 -5.34 -2.92
CA ALA A 330 1.39 -5.64 -1.49
C ALA A 330 0.42 -6.76 -1.10
N VAL A 331 -0.84 -6.65 -1.55
CA VAL A 331 -1.88 -7.64 -1.23
C VAL A 331 -1.60 -9.00 -1.87
N SER A 332 -1.14 -9.03 -3.12
CA SER A 332 -0.76 -10.28 -3.78
C SER A 332 0.35 -11.01 -3.03
N LEU A 333 1.36 -10.26 -2.55
CA LEU A 333 2.45 -10.83 -1.72
C LEU A 333 1.96 -11.25 -0.33
N VAL A 334 1.01 -10.53 0.27
CA VAL A 334 0.37 -10.93 1.54
C VAL A 334 -0.36 -12.25 1.39
N LEU A 335 -1.14 -12.42 0.32
CA LEU A 335 -1.84 -13.68 0.04
C LEU A 335 -0.86 -14.82 -0.17
N GLN A 336 0.23 -14.60 -0.89
CA GLN A 336 1.26 -15.60 -1.12
C GLN A 336 2.07 -15.90 0.17
N ALA A 337 2.38 -14.91 0.99
CA ALA A 337 2.96 -15.14 2.32
C ALA A 337 2.02 -15.98 3.19
N GLY A 338 0.70 -15.70 3.13
CA GLY A 338 -0.31 -16.54 3.75
C GLY A 338 -0.28 -17.99 3.26
N TYR A 339 -0.03 -18.25 2.00
CA TYR A 339 0.15 -19.60 1.46
C TYR A 339 1.40 -20.29 2.03
N TYR A 340 2.53 -19.58 2.16
CA TYR A 340 3.79 -20.12 2.69
C TYR A 340 3.80 -20.34 4.20
N ALA A 341 2.83 -19.79 4.92
CA ALA A 341 2.76 -19.82 6.37
C ALA A 341 2.75 -21.24 6.94
N LYS A 342 3.52 -21.45 8.01
CA LYS A 342 3.57 -22.67 8.81
C LYS A 342 3.24 -22.42 10.28
N GLY A 343 3.15 -21.15 10.66
CA GLY A 343 2.83 -20.65 11.99
C GLY A 343 4.02 -20.04 12.73
N GLY A 344 3.82 -18.82 13.24
CA GLY A 344 4.82 -18.06 14.00
C GLY A 344 5.73 -17.15 13.18
N GLU A 345 5.65 -17.19 11.84
CA GLU A 345 6.50 -16.38 10.99
C GLU A 345 6.08 -14.90 11.01
N ILE A 346 7.11 -14.04 10.92
CA ILE A 346 6.96 -12.65 10.52
C ILE A 346 7.52 -12.54 9.10
N PHE A 347 6.64 -12.49 8.12
CA PHE A 347 7.04 -12.27 6.73
C PHE A 347 7.37 -10.81 6.50
N ILE A 348 8.39 -10.56 5.67
CA ILE A 348 8.89 -9.24 5.32
C ILE A 348 8.89 -9.13 3.80
N LEU A 349 8.13 -8.16 3.27
CA LEU A 349 8.07 -7.95 1.83
C LEU A 349 9.24 -7.07 1.36
N ASP A 350 9.86 -7.47 0.26
CA ASP A 350 10.87 -6.64 -0.40
C ASP A 350 10.19 -5.40 -1.03
N MET A 351 10.55 -4.25 -0.53
CA MET A 351 9.98 -2.97 -0.95
C MET A 351 10.71 -2.35 -2.14
N GLY A 352 11.80 -2.98 -2.63
CA GLY A 352 12.62 -2.44 -3.71
C GLY A 352 13.39 -1.17 -3.32
N GLU A 353 13.60 -0.28 -4.30
CA GLU A 353 14.40 0.92 -4.09
C GLU A 353 13.66 2.00 -3.28
N PRO A 354 14.38 2.70 -2.39
CA PRO A 354 13.82 3.82 -1.63
C PRO A 354 13.55 5.03 -2.52
N VAL A 355 12.51 5.78 -2.19
CA VAL A 355 12.09 6.99 -2.91
C VAL A 355 12.20 8.21 -2.03
N LYS A 356 12.90 9.25 -2.52
CA LYS A 356 13.00 10.56 -1.86
C LYS A 356 11.67 11.30 -2.04
N ILE A 357 11.04 11.68 -0.94
CA ILE A 357 9.70 12.32 -0.97
C ILE A 357 9.74 13.69 -1.66
N ASP A 358 10.80 14.47 -1.45
CA ASP A 358 11.01 15.75 -2.15
C ASP A 358 11.04 15.57 -3.68
N THR A 359 11.79 14.59 -4.16
CA THR A 359 11.84 14.29 -5.61
C THR A 359 10.47 13.89 -6.16
N MET A 360 9.71 13.08 -5.39
CA MET A 360 8.35 12.70 -5.75
C MET A 360 7.43 13.93 -5.84
N ALA A 361 7.50 14.84 -4.86
CA ALA A 361 6.70 16.07 -4.85
C ALA A 361 7.01 16.93 -6.08
N ARG A 362 8.29 17.17 -6.38
CA ARG A 362 8.73 17.95 -7.55
C ARG A 362 8.24 17.33 -8.86
N ASN A 363 8.39 16.02 -9.00
CA ASN A 363 7.92 15.32 -10.20
C ASN A 363 6.39 15.41 -10.35
N MET A 364 5.63 15.29 -9.27
CA MET A 364 4.17 15.43 -9.31
C MET A 364 3.74 16.84 -9.71
N ILE A 365 4.42 17.89 -9.21
CA ILE A 365 4.16 19.29 -9.59
C ILE A 365 4.42 19.47 -11.09
N ARG A 366 5.59 19.02 -11.58
CA ARG A 366 5.97 19.16 -13.00
C ARG A 366 5.03 18.40 -13.94
N LEU A 367 4.67 17.17 -13.59
CA LEU A 367 3.74 16.36 -14.39
C LEU A 367 2.30 16.90 -14.38
N SER A 368 1.99 17.81 -13.45
CA SER A 368 0.74 18.57 -13.43
C SER A 368 0.80 19.86 -14.27
N GLY A 369 1.96 20.13 -14.92
CA GLY A 369 2.15 21.29 -15.79
C GLY A 369 2.62 22.54 -15.05
N TYR A 370 3.14 22.42 -13.82
CA TYR A 370 3.65 23.53 -13.00
C TYR A 370 5.14 23.39 -12.74
N GLU A 371 5.84 24.52 -12.50
CA GLU A 371 7.25 24.51 -12.10
C GLU A 371 7.37 24.59 -10.57
N PRO A 372 8.07 23.62 -9.92
CA PRO A 372 8.33 23.65 -8.48
C PRO A 372 9.07 24.90 -8.05
N ASP A 373 8.66 25.49 -6.93
CA ASP A 373 9.18 26.70 -6.31
C ASP A 373 8.96 27.99 -7.12
N VAL A 374 8.37 27.89 -8.31
CA VAL A 374 7.95 29.03 -9.15
C VAL A 374 6.43 29.16 -9.13
N ASP A 375 5.69 28.19 -9.65
CA ASP A 375 4.24 28.18 -9.69
C ASP A 375 3.66 27.61 -8.39
N ILE A 376 4.27 26.52 -7.88
CA ILE A 376 3.86 25.84 -6.64
C ILE A 376 5.07 25.70 -5.72
N LYS A 377 5.02 26.33 -4.56
CA LYS A 377 6.07 26.24 -3.54
C LYS A 377 6.08 24.88 -2.87
N ILE A 378 7.29 24.42 -2.50
CA ILE A 378 7.49 23.30 -1.59
C ILE A 378 7.91 23.86 -0.23
N GLU A 379 7.14 23.53 0.81
CA GLU A 379 7.42 23.95 2.18
C GLU A 379 7.87 22.77 3.03
N TYR A 380 8.96 22.95 3.75
CA TYR A 380 9.48 21.95 4.69
C TYR A 380 8.95 22.24 6.09
N THR A 381 8.12 21.32 6.61
CA THR A 381 7.39 21.52 7.87
C THR A 381 8.14 21.01 9.11
N GLY A 382 9.27 20.33 8.93
CA GLY A 382 9.94 19.58 9.98
C GLY A 382 9.36 18.17 10.17
N LEU A 383 10.18 17.26 10.71
CA LEU A 383 9.71 15.91 11.05
C LEU A 383 8.63 15.99 12.13
N ARG A 384 7.61 15.16 12.00
CA ARG A 384 6.53 15.05 12.99
C ARG A 384 7.00 14.22 14.19
N PRO A 385 6.39 14.38 15.38
CA PRO A 385 6.71 13.53 16.52
C PRO A 385 6.64 12.05 16.15
N GLY A 386 7.70 11.31 16.45
CA GLY A 386 7.84 9.89 16.14
C GLY A 386 8.07 9.53 14.67
N GLU A 387 8.24 10.51 13.77
CA GLU A 387 8.55 10.27 12.36
C GLU A 387 10.05 10.05 12.15
N LYS A 388 10.43 8.92 11.55
CA LYS A 388 11.83 8.63 11.18
C LYS A 388 12.19 9.29 9.85
N LEU A 389 13.46 9.72 9.72
CA LEU A 389 14.00 10.15 8.43
C LEU A 389 14.09 8.97 7.44
N TYR A 390 14.47 7.80 7.94
CA TYR A 390 14.60 6.53 7.20
C TYR A 390 13.86 5.43 7.94
N GLU A 391 13.05 4.63 7.22
CA GLU A 391 12.36 3.47 7.79
C GLU A 391 13.20 2.20 7.61
N GLU A 392 13.13 1.31 8.59
CA GLU A 392 13.81 0.01 8.61
C GLU A 392 12.80 -1.10 8.35
N LEU A 393 13.12 -2.04 7.48
CA LEU A 393 12.25 -3.19 7.19
C LEU A 393 12.49 -4.36 8.16
N LEU A 394 13.69 -4.43 8.77
CA LEU A 394 14.17 -5.54 9.59
C LEU A 394 15.03 -5.02 10.75
N MET A 395 14.92 -5.65 11.92
CA MET A 395 15.90 -5.46 13.01
C MET A 395 17.16 -6.28 12.71
N LYS A 396 18.33 -5.78 13.18
CA LYS A 396 19.61 -6.46 12.96
C LYS A 396 19.64 -7.88 13.52
N GLU A 397 18.92 -8.10 14.63
CA GLU A 397 18.84 -9.37 15.35
C GLU A 397 17.89 -10.38 14.71
N GLU A 398 16.94 -9.91 13.87
CA GLU A 398 15.92 -10.79 13.28
C GLU A 398 16.47 -11.71 12.19
N GLY A 399 17.58 -11.33 11.52
CA GLY A 399 18.10 -12.11 10.39
C GLY A 399 17.04 -12.30 9.29
N MET A 400 17.42 -12.81 8.14
CA MET A 400 16.48 -13.10 7.05
C MET A 400 16.66 -14.54 6.56
N GLN A 401 15.52 -15.22 6.32
CA GLN A 401 15.45 -16.48 5.59
C GLN A 401 14.69 -16.24 4.29
N GLU A 402 15.16 -16.86 3.22
CA GLU A 402 14.51 -16.78 1.91
C GLU A 402 13.30 -17.72 1.85
N THR A 403 12.30 -17.35 1.05
CA THR A 403 11.20 -18.23 0.66
C THR A 403 11.32 -18.61 -0.81
N ALA A 404 10.37 -19.39 -1.33
CA ALA A 404 10.30 -19.68 -2.76
C ALA A 404 10.09 -18.43 -3.63
N ASN A 405 9.51 -17.37 -3.06
CA ASN A 405 9.41 -16.05 -3.70
C ASN A 405 10.48 -15.11 -3.15
N LYS A 406 11.39 -14.66 -4.00
CA LYS A 406 12.50 -13.74 -3.63
C LYS A 406 12.05 -12.40 -3.05
N LEU A 407 10.79 -12.04 -3.20
CA LEU A 407 10.20 -10.81 -2.65
C LEU A 407 9.57 -11.01 -1.27
N ILE A 408 9.61 -12.23 -0.74
CA ILE A 408 9.04 -12.58 0.57
C ILE A 408 10.13 -13.24 1.40
N HIS A 409 10.51 -12.60 2.49
CA HIS A 409 11.49 -13.10 3.45
C HIS A 409 10.81 -13.44 4.76
N ILE A 410 11.48 -14.24 5.60
CA ILE A 410 11.01 -14.59 6.96
C ILE A 410 12.02 -14.02 7.95
N GLY A 411 11.54 -13.20 8.89
CA GLY A 411 12.30 -12.76 10.07
C GLY A 411 12.29 -13.83 11.17
N LYS A 412 13.30 -13.83 12.02
CA LYS A 412 13.33 -14.71 13.19
C LYS A 412 12.19 -14.37 14.15
N PRO A 413 11.63 -15.38 14.85
CA PRO A 413 10.64 -15.17 15.90
C PRO A 413 11.18 -14.26 17.01
N ILE A 414 10.27 -13.52 17.64
CA ILE A 414 10.56 -12.68 18.81
C ILE A 414 10.72 -13.61 20.04
N GLU A 415 11.85 -13.51 20.71
CA GLU A 415 12.04 -14.18 22.01
C GLU A 415 11.30 -13.40 23.06
N MET A 416 10.35 -14.05 23.79
CA MET A 416 9.55 -13.42 24.83
C MET A 416 8.96 -14.47 25.77
N ASP A 417 8.61 -14.05 26.97
CA ASP A 417 7.86 -14.82 27.94
C ASP A 417 6.35 -14.61 27.69
N ASP A 418 5.66 -15.67 27.26
CA ASP A 418 4.24 -15.61 26.89
C ASP A 418 3.34 -15.33 28.12
N ALA A 419 3.66 -15.92 29.29
CA ALA A 419 2.87 -15.70 30.50
C ALA A 419 3.01 -14.26 31.01
N LEU A 420 4.21 -13.69 30.91
CA LEU A 420 4.45 -12.30 31.22
C LEU A 420 3.70 -11.39 30.23
N LEU A 421 3.76 -11.68 28.93
CA LEU A 421 3.04 -10.90 27.92
C LEU A 421 1.53 -10.91 28.16
N GLU A 422 0.94 -12.06 28.54
CA GLU A 422 -0.50 -12.12 28.86
C GLU A 422 -0.88 -11.21 30.03
N GLN A 423 -0.05 -11.16 31.07
CA GLN A 423 -0.26 -10.24 32.21
C GLN A 423 -0.13 -8.78 31.78
N GLN A 424 0.86 -8.48 30.94
CA GLN A 424 1.09 -7.13 30.41
C GLN A 424 -0.07 -6.67 29.50
N LEU A 425 -0.66 -7.56 28.70
CA LEU A 425 -1.83 -7.27 27.88
C LEU A 425 -3.07 -6.94 28.74
N LYS A 426 -3.27 -7.62 29.87
CA LYS A 426 -4.34 -7.27 30.84
C LYS A 426 -4.13 -5.87 31.42
N ARG A 427 -2.90 -5.56 31.86
CA ARG A 427 -2.52 -4.21 32.35
C ARG A 427 -2.74 -3.13 31.26
N LEU A 428 -2.39 -3.42 30.00
CA LEU A 428 -2.63 -2.50 28.88
C LEU A 428 -4.11 -2.29 28.58
N ASP A 429 -4.94 -3.36 28.64
CA ASP A 429 -6.40 -3.23 28.44
C ASP A 429 -7.02 -2.35 29.54
N GLU A 430 -6.67 -2.57 30.82
CA GLU A 430 -7.14 -1.76 31.95
C GLU A 430 -6.69 -0.30 31.80
N ALA A 431 -5.39 -0.04 31.67
CA ALA A 431 -4.83 1.30 31.54
C ALA A 431 -5.42 2.07 30.33
N SER A 432 -5.58 1.40 29.20
CA SER A 432 -6.15 2.05 28.02
C SER A 432 -7.64 2.40 28.18
N ARG A 433 -8.43 1.59 28.91
CA ARG A 433 -9.84 1.91 29.20
C ARG A 433 -10.01 3.06 30.16
N GLU A 434 -9.07 3.21 31.10
CA GLU A 434 -9.04 4.29 32.07
C GLU A 434 -8.43 5.60 31.50
N GLU A 435 -8.08 5.62 30.21
CA GLU A 435 -7.43 6.77 29.53
C GLU A 435 -6.13 7.20 30.22
N SER A 436 -5.31 6.22 30.67
CA SER A 436 -4.10 6.49 31.40
C SER A 436 -3.12 7.38 30.64
N GLU A 437 -2.60 8.40 31.31
CA GLU A 437 -1.55 9.28 30.77
C GLU A 437 -0.21 8.53 30.60
N ASP A 438 0.02 7.48 31.40
CA ASP A 438 1.26 6.68 31.40
C ASP A 438 1.25 5.55 30.35
N ILE A 439 0.23 5.47 29.50
CA ILE A 439 0.08 4.35 28.54
C ILE A 439 1.33 4.14 27.66
N LYS A 440 2.01 5.23 27.25
CA LYS A 440 3.24 5.15 26.47
C LYS A 440 4.41 4.58 27.27
N ASP A 441 4.46 4.82 28.57
CA ASP A 441 5.50 4.27 29.46
C ASP A 441 5.29 2.78 29.67
N ILE A 442 4.04 2.36 29.90
CA ILE A 442 3.68 0.95 29.99
C ILE A 442 4.05 0.21 28.68
N VAL A 443 3.79 0.81 27.52
CA VAL A 443 4.18 0.23 26.23
C VAL A 443 5.70 0.13 26.10
N ALA A 444 6.46 1.12 26.56
CA ALA A 444 7.93 1.11 26.51
C ALA A 444 8.54 0.03 27.42
N GLU A 445 7.91 -0.27 28.55
CA GLU A 445 8.32 -1.39 29.42
C GLU A 445 8.16 -2.75 28.68
N ILE A 446 7.09 -2.93 27.90
CA ILE A 446 6.77 -4.19 27.21
C ILE A 446 7.54 -4.34 25.91
N VAL A 447 7.81 -3.23 25.22
CA VAL A 447 8.52 -3.18 23.93
C VAL A 447 9.85 -2.43 24.12
N PRO A 448 10.92 -3.09 24.54
CA PRO A 448 12.20 -2.44 24.85
C PRO A 448 12.84 -1.70 23.67
N THR A 449 12.46 -2.09 22.45
CA THR A 449 12.91 -1.43 21.21
C THR A 449 12.14 -0.15 20.90
N TYR A 450 11.06 0.16 21.63
CA TYR A 450 10.32 1.41 21.49
C TYR A 450 11.11 2.56 22.15
N LYS A 451 11.70 3.39 21.31
CA LYS A 451 12.44 4.59 21.75
C LYS A 451 11.55 5.81 21.57
N ARG A 452 11.06 6.34 22.68
CA ARG A 452 10.35 7.63 22.67
C ARG A 452 11.36 8.73 22.34
N GLU A 453 11.08 9.53 21.31
CA GLU A 453 11.82 10.79 21.14
C GLU A 453 11.46 11.69 22.32
N CYS A 454 12.43 11.99 23.16
CA CYS A 454 12.28 13.07 24.14
C CYS A 454 11.98 14.35 23.37
N LYS A 455 10.89 15.03 23.71
CA LYS A 455 10.67 16.41 23.27
C LYS A 455 11.92 17.20 23.72
N VAL A 456 12.74 17.60 22.75
CA VAL A 456 13.79 18.59 22.95
C VAL A 456 13.15 19.96 23.01
#